data_02828ed047a282270cafd6668fd87495
#
_entry.id   02828ed047a282270cafd6668fd87495
#
_cell.length_a   1.000
_cell.length_b   1.000
_cell.length_c   1.000
_cell.angle_alpha   90.00
_cell.angle_beta   90.00
_cell.angle_gamma   90.00
#
_symmetry.space_group_name_H-M   'P 1'
#
loop_
_entity.id
_entity.type
_entity.pdbx_description
1 polymer ?
#
loop_
_entity_poly.entity_id
_entity_poly.type
_entity_poly.pdbx_seq_one_letter_code
_entity_poly.pdbx_strand_id
1 'polypeptide(L)'
;MVRPLLDYPSRRRLDACINISDIRDAAKRRAHKMVFDYLDAGADDEITIRRNKDAYSQLELHYKILAGLSPPLDMSTRVMGRDVQIPFFTSPTAGSKMFHADGEVGVARAAASHGAMYSLSTMGTAAPAEVAAALPTHHPKLFQLYVWKDRSLVRDMLAQARENGFHALALTVDLTWYGNRERDSRNGFTVPPNYTLRQTYEALKRPAWTWDFLSKPEYAYAAVDLAAEGRTRRAREGVSGETRESDEAFPTVSFILFTYGQLD
;
A
#
# COMPACT_ATOMS: atom_id res chain seq x y z
N MET A 1 11.55 -25.31 4.17
CA MET A 1 12.91 -25.31 4.76
C MET A 1 13.98 -24.59 3.92
N VAL A 2 13.67 -24.02 2.72
CA VAL A 2 14.64 -23.35 1.81
C VAL A 2 14.65 -21.82 1.96
N ARG A 3 13.63 -21.23 2.59
CA ARG A 3 13.46 -19.77 2.77
C ARG A 3 14.62 -19.07 3.51
N PRO A 4 15.20 -19.61 4.60
CA PRO A 4 16.27 -18.92 5.34
C PRO A 4 17.55 -18.68 4.55
N LEU A 5 17.89 -19.57 3.60
CA LEU A 5 19.14 -19.49 2.82
C LEU A 5 19.08 -18.41 1.72
N LEU A 6 17.88 -18.16 1.17
CA LEU A 6 17.68 -17.12 0.14
C LEU A 6 17.54 -15.72 0.75
N ASP A 7 17.07 -15.62 1.99
CA ASP A 7 16.88 -14.35 2.69
C ASP A 7 18.15 -13.80 3.35
N TYR A 8 19.11 -14.67 3.67
CA TYR A 8 20.33 -14.25 4.37
C TYR A 8 21.21 -13.24 3.59
N PRO A 9 21.45 -13.40 2.27
CA PRO A 9 22.14 -12.37 1.50
C PRO A 9 21.35 -11.06 1.34
N SER A 10 20.01 -11.14 1.34
CA SER A 10 19.16 -9.95 1.21
C SER A 10 19.15 -9.13 2.50
N ARG A 11 19.11 -9.74 3.68
CA ARG A 11 19.21 -9.03 4.97
C ARG A 11 20.53 -8.27 5.09
N ARG A 12 21.67 -8.90 4.84
CA ARG A 12 22.98 -8.20 4.85
C ARG A 12 23.06 -7.02 3.89
N ARG A 13 22.35 -7.08 2.76
CA ARG A 13 22.28 -5.94 1.82
C ARG A 13 21.41 -4.81 2.34
N LEU A 14 20.31 -5.13 3.04
CA LEU A 14 19.45 -4.12 3.66
C LEU A 14 20.13 -3.46 4.85
N ASP A 15 20.85 -4.22 5.67
CA ASP A 15 21.63 -3.69 6.80
C ASP A 15 22.74 -2.73 6.36
N ALA A 16 23.19 -2.82 5.10
CA ALA A 16 24.17 -1.91 4.51
C ALA A 16 23.54 -0.64 3.88
N CYS A 17 22.22 -0.56 3.81
CA CYS A 17 21.51 0.61 3.28
C CYS A 17 21.45 1.68 4.37
N ILE A 18 21.91 2.87 4.06
CA ILE A 18 21.95 4.01 5.01
C ILE A 18 20.86 5.05 4.73
N ASN A 19 20.16 4.92 3.61
CA ASN A 19 19.06 5.81 3.21
C ASN A 19 18.05 5.10 2.30
N ILE A 20 16.94 5.78 2.00
CA ILE A 20 15.86 5.24 1.14
C ILE A 20 16.33 4.98 -0.30
N SER A 21 17.26 5.77 -0.82
CA SER A 21 17.80 5.57 -2.18
C SER A 21 18.56 4.26 -2.28
N ASP A 22 19.32 3.87 -1.25
CA ASP A 22 20.02 2.59 -1.21
C ASP A 22 19.03 1.41 -1.19
N ILE A 23 17.92 1.55 -0.44
CA ILE A 23 16.84 0.57 -0.39
C ILE A 23 16.17 0.46 -1.77
N ARG A 24 15.90 1.60 -2.44
CA ARG A 24 15.36 1.61 -3.80
C ARG A 24 16.27 0.88 -4.78
N ASP A 25 17.58 1.12 -4.72
CA ASP A 25 18.56 0.45 -5.58
C ASP A 25 18.68 -1.05 -5.26
N ALA A 26 18.55 -1.44 -4.00
CA ALA A 26 18.46 -2.84 -3.63
C ALA A 26 17.20 -3.50 -4.19
N ALA A 27 16.05 -2.83 -4.12
CA ALA A 27 14.79 -3.29 -4.70
C ALA A 27 14.88 -3.41 -6.23
N LYS A 28 15.49 -2.44 -6.93
CA LYS A 28 15.73 -2.49 -8.37
C LYS A 28 16.55 -3.70 -8.82
N ARG A 29 17.54 -4.08 -8.03
CA ARG A 29 18.34 -5.29 -8.30
C ARG A 29 17.60 -6.58 -8.03
N ARG A 30 16.67 -6.60 -7.08
CA ARG A 30 15.93 -7.80 -6.64
C ARG A 30 14.67 -8.04 -7.47
N ALA A 31 13.83 -7.03 -7.64
CA ALA A 31 12.52 -7.16 -8.25
C ALA A 31 12.57 -7.39 -9.76
N HIS A 32 11.54 -8.02 -10.31
CA HIS A 32 11.33 -8.08 -11.74
C HIS A 32 11.23 -6.67 -12.32
N LYS A 33 11.85 -6.42 -13.47
CA LYS A 33 11.93 -5.06 -14.06
C LYS A 33 10.55 -4.41 -14.22
N MET A 34 9.58 -5.13 -14.74
CA MET A 34 8.21 -4.65 -14.94
C MET A 34 7.56 -4.23 -13.62
N VAL A 35 7.72 -5.03 -12.58
CA VAL A 35 7.18 -4.76 -11.24
C VAL A 35 7.88 -3.56 -10.59
N PHE A 36 9.21 -3.49 -10.70
CA PHE A 36 9.96 -2.35 -10.19
C PHE A 36 9.57 -1.05 -10.89
N ASP A 37 9.50 -1.07 -12.24
CA ASP A 37 9.12 0.11 -13.01
C ASP A 37 7.68 0.55 -12.72
N TYR A 38 6.75 -0.37 -12.47
CA TYR A 38 5.39 -0.04 -12.05
C TYR A 38 5.38 0.81 -10.76
N LEU A 39 6.21 0.46 -9.78
CA LEU A 39 6.31 1.22 -8.53
C LEU A 39 7.06 2.56 -8.70
N ASP A 40 8.14 2.55 -9.49
CA ASP A 40 9.13 3.63 -9.57
C ASP A 40 8.81 4.71 -10.62
N ALA A 41 7.97 4.36 -11.61
CA ALA A 41 7.68 5.25 -12.75
C ALA A 41 6.58 6.27 -12.43
N GLY A 42 6.73 7.43 -13.06
CA GLY A 42 5.69 8.45 -13.20
C GLY A 42 5.01 8.40 -14.58
N ALA A 43 4.23 9.44 -14.88
CA ALA A 43 3.62 9.66 -16.18
C ALA A 43 4.51 10.51 -17.07
N ASP A 44 4.35 10.35 -18.38
CA ASP A 44 5.05 11.11 -19.43
C ASP A 44 6.56 11.20 -19.17
N ASP A 45 7.14 12.41 -19.20
CA ASP A 45 8.57 12.67 -18.96
C ASP A 45 8.98 12.61 -17.47
N GLU A 46 8.08 12.21 -16.57
CA GLU A 46 8.33 12.09 -15.12
C GLU A 46 8.81 13.38 -14.44
N ILE A 47 8.45 14.54 -14.97
CA ILE A 47 8.85 15.84 -14.43
C ILE A 47 8.35 15.99 -13.00
N THR A 48 7.06 15.68 -12.77
CA THR A 48 6.44 15.82 -11.45
C THR A 48 7.09 14.89 -10.41
N ILE A 49 7.44 13.66 -10.77
CA ILE A 49 8.08 12.73 -9.82
C ILE A 49 9.49 13.21 -9.42
N ARG A 50 10.21 13.87 -10.34
CA ARG A 50 11.47 14.54 -10.01
C ARG A 50 11.23 15.74 -9.11
N ARG A 51 10.29 16.64 -9.49
CA ARG A 51 9.93 17.83 -8.71
C ARG A 51 9.49 17.48 -7.29
N ASN A 52 8.73 16.39 -7.08
CA ASN A 52 8.31 15.94 -5.76
C ASN A 52 9.50 15.61 -4.83
N LYS A 53 10.61 15.13 -5.39
CA LYS A 53 11.84 14.90 -4.61
C LYS A 53 12.60 16.20 -4.37
N ASP A 54 12.73 17.01 -5.42
CA ASP A 54 13.51 18.25 -5.37
C ASP A 54 12.86 19.31 -4.46
N ALA A 55 11.53 19.28 -4.30
CA ALA A 55 10.82 20.19 -3.42
C ALA A 55 11.31 20.15 -1.97
N TYR A 56 11.71 18.98 -1.48
CA TYR A 56 12.25 18.87 -0.12
C TYR A 56 13.58 19.60 0.06
N SER A 57 14.39 19.75 -1.00
CA SER A 57 15.64 20.52 -0.94
C SER A 57 15.44 22.02 -0.80
N GLN A 58 14.22 22.51 -1.02
CA GLN A 58 13.84 23.91 -0.87
C GLN A 58 13.39 24.25 0.56
N LEU A 59 13.27 23.24 1.44
CA LEU A 59 12.85 23.40 2.82
C LEU A 59 14.08 23.40 3.73
N GLU A 60 14.17 24.39 4.60
CA GLU A 60 15.22 24.51 5.60
C GLU A 60 14.64 24.33 7.00
N LEU A 61 15.34 23.55 7.82
CA LEU A 61 14.97 23.37 9.23
C LEU A 61 15.77 24.36 10.09
N HIS A 62 15.06 25.36 10.65
CA HIS A 62 15.62 26.30 11.61
C HIS A 62 15.56 25.70 13.01
N TYR A 63 16.67 25.20 13.51
CA TYR A 63 16.77 24.64 14.85
C TYR A 63 17.05 25.72 15.91
N LYS A 64 16.56 25.48 17.12
CA LYS A 64 16.85 26.34 18.28
C LYS A 64 17.96 25.69 19.12
N ILE A 65 19.06 26.42 19.30
CA ILE A 65 20.14 25.99 20.16
C ILE A 65 19.67 26.14 21.62
N LEU A 66 20.14 25.26 22.52
CA LEU A 66 19.82 25.26 23.95
C LEU A 66 18.31 25.18 24.24
N ALA A 67 17.55 24.46 23.42
CA ALA A 67 16.12 24.30 23.59
C ALA A 67 15.71 23.42 24.79
N GLY A 68 16.66 22.87 25.53
CA GLY A 68 16.38 22.06 26.72
C GLY A 68 15.81 20.68 26.43
N LEU A 69 15.95 20.20 25.21
CA LEU A 69 15.45 18.88 24.79
C LEU A 69 16.36 17.77 25.31
N SER A 70 15.78 16.77 25.95
CA SER A 70 16.48 15.57 26.43
C SER A 70 15.83 14.30 25.85
N PRO A 71 16.62 13.34 25.38
CA PRO A 71 16.10 12.04 24.97
C PRO A 71 15.52 11.23 26.15
N PRO A 72 14.50 10.37 25.91
CA PRO A 72 13.80 10.17 24.64
C PRO A 72 12.86 11.32 24.32
N LEU A 73 12.79 11.71 23.04
CA LEU A 73 11.85 12.73 22.58
C LEU A 73 10.46 12.12 22.41
N ASP A 74 9.46 12.76 22.98
CA ASP A 74 8.06 12.41 22.73
C ASP A 74 7.62 13.02 21.39
N MET A 75 7.38 12.15 20.39
CA MET A 75 6.85 12.53 19.08
C MET A 75 5.37 12.13 18.93
N SER A 76 4.73 11.69 20.03
CA SER A 76 3.35 11.29 19.99
C SER A 76 2.43 12.43 19.58
N THR A 77 1.41 12.10 18.83
CA THR A 77 0.40 13.04 18.36
C THR A 77 -0.91 12.32 18.06
N ARG A 78 -1.92 13.09 17.70
CA ARG A 78 -3.22 12.54 17.33
C ARG A 78 -3.45 12.69 15.83
N VAL A 79 -3.62 11.55 15.13
CA VAL A 79 -3.90 11.49 13.69
C VAL A 79 -5.28 10.86 13.49
N MET A 80 -6.18 11.58 12.80
CA MET A 80 -7.55 11.10 12.51
C MET A 80 -8.28 10.54 13.74
N GLY A 81 -8.14 11.24 14.88
CA GLY A 81 -8.81 10.87 16.12
C GLY A 81 -8.17 9.72 16.91
N ARG A 82 -7.00 9.22 16.51
CA ARG A 82 -6.26 8.16 17.19
C ARG A 82 -4.85 8.62 17.56
N ASP A 83 -4.39 8.17 18.71
CA ASP A 83 -3.04 8.47 19.16
C ASP A 83 -2.02 7.60 18.42
N VAL A 84 -0.94 8.22 17.97
CA VAL A 84 0.20 7.59 17.30
C VAL A 84 1.50 8.01 18.00
N GLN A 85 2.50 7.14 17.99
CA GLN A 85 3.78 7.44 18.65
C GLN A 85 4.68 8.32 17.77
N ILE A 86 4.45 8.35 16.47
CA ILE A 86 5.20 9.19 15.52
C ILE A 86 4.22 9.88 14.56
N PRO A 87 4.49 11.13 14.14
CA PRO A 87 3.55 12.00 13.43
C PRO A 87 3.45 11.69 11.93
N PHE A 88 3.40 10.42 11.54
CA PHE A 88 3.17 10.02 10.15
C PHE A 88 2.48 8.66 10.05
N PHE A 89 2.00 8.35 8.86
CA PHE A 89 1.39 7.07 8.53
C PHE A 89 1.87 6.57 7.17
N THR A 90 1.73 5.27 6.92
CA THR A 90 2.06 4.69 5.62
C THR A 90 0.98 5.03 4.61
N SER A 91 1.37 5.54 3.44
CA SER A 91 0.43 5.76 2.33
C SER A 91 -0.19 4.45 1.84
N PRO A 92 -1.48 4.46 1.43
CA PRO A 92 -2.11 3.27 0.88
C PRO A 92 -1.52 2.95 -0.49
N THR A 93 -0.83 1.83 -0.59
CA THR A 93 -0.22 1.34 -1.84
C THR A 93 -0.92 0.07 -2.31
N ALA A 94 -1.10 -0.04 -3.62
CA ALA A 94 -1.73 -1.19 -4.26
C ALA A 94 -0.72 -2.30 -4.54
N GLY A 95 -1.20 -3.54 -4.53
CA GLY A 95 -0.46 -4.65 -5.11
C GLY A 95 0.83 -5.05 -4.40
N SER A 96 0.93 -4.84 -3.09
CA SER A 96 2.19 -5.03 -2.36
C SER A 96 2.76 -6.44 -2.45
N LYS A 97 1.92 -7.47 -2.64
CA LYS A 97 2.39 -8.85 -2.86
C LYS A 97 3.14 -9.04 -4.19
N MET A 98 3.05 -8.12 -5.16
CA MET A 98 3.92 -8.16 -6.35
C MET A 98 5.39 -7.93 -6.00
N PHE A 99 5.66 -7.17 -4.95
CA PHE A 99 7.01 -6.77 -4.55
C PHE A 99 7.63 -7.72 -3.54
N HIS A 100 6.83 -8.19 -2.57
CA HIS A 100 7.28 -9.07 -1.49
C HIS A 100 6.14 -9.98 -1.00
N ALA A 101 6.49 -11.19 -0.55
CA ALA A 101 5.54 -12.19 -0.07
C ALA A 101 4.63 -11.69 1.06
N ASP A 102 5.19 -10.93 1.99
CA ASP A 102 4.45 -10.44 3.14
C ASP A 102 3.48 -9.30 2.76
N GLY A 103 3.67 -8.66 1.59
CA GLY A 103 2.76 -7.64 1.06
C GLY A 103 2.37 -6.57 2.06
N GLU A 104 1.09 -6.23 2.08
CA GLU A 104 0.50 -5.24 2.98
C GLU A 104 0.65 -5.62 4.46
N VAL A 105 0.59 -6.92 4.77
CA VAL A 105 0.75 -7.42 6.14
C VAL A 105 2.15 -7.12 6.69
N GLY A 106 3.18 -7.25 5.85
CA GLY A 106 4.55 -6.90 6.23
C GLY A 106 4.70 -5.41 6.53
N VAL A 107 4.12 -4.55 5.69
CA VAL A 107 4.13 -3.09 5.90
C VAL A 107 3.35 -2.71 7.14
N ALA A 108 2.18 -3.31 7.37
CA ALA A 108 1.36 -3.07 8.55
C ALA A 108 2.09 -3.40 9.85
N ARG A 109 2.77 -4.55 9.90
CA ARG A 109 3.60 -4.94 11.06
C ARG A 109 4.74 -3.96 11.30
N ALA A 110 5.42 -3.53 10.24
CA ALA A 110 6.49 -2.54 10.35
C ALA A 110 5.98 -1.20 10.87
N ALA A 111 4.85 -0.69 10.33
CA ALA A 111 4.22 0.52 10.83
C ALA A 111 3.88 0.41 12.32
N ALA A 112 3.26 -0.69 12.73
CA ALA A 112 2.88 -0.93 14.12
C ALA A 112 4.10 -1.01 15.06
N SER A 113 5.18 -1.66 14.65
CA SER A 113 6.40 -1.78 15.47
C SER A 113 7.07 -0.44 15.73
N HIS A 114 6.79 0.56 14.91
CA HIS A 114 7.29 1.94 15.06
C HIS A 114 6.22 2.93 15.54
N GLY A 115 5.03 2.45 15.93
CA GLY A 115 3.95 3.30 16.42
C GLY A 115 3.32 4.23 15.40
N ALA A 116 3.50 3.92 14.11
CA ALA A 116 2.87 4.64 12.99
C ALA A 116 1.52 4.03 12.62
N MET A 117 0.57 4.85 12.15
CA MET A 117 -0.69 4.35 11.61
C MET A 117 -0.48 3.66 10.26
N TYR A 118 -1.24 2.60 10.00
CA TYR A 118 -1.22 1.89 8.73
C TYR A 118 -2.42 2.26 7.85
N SER A 119 -2.20 2.33 6.52
CA SER A 119 -3.27 2.56 5.53
C SER A 119 -3.34 1.42 4.53
N LEU A 120 -4.54 0.85 4.36
CA LEU A 120 -4.82 -0.20 3.38
C LEU A 120 -5.51 0.40 2.14
N SER A 121 -5.01 0.07 0.96
CA SER A 121 -5.64 0.45 -0.30
C SER A 121 -6.82 -0.46 -0.66
N THR A 122 -7.84 0.07 -1.35
CA THR A 122 -8.89 -0.72 -2.04
C THR A 122 -8.27 -1.81 -2.94
N MET A 123 -7.17 -1.46 -3.62
CA MET A 123 -6.45 -2.36 -4.53
C MET A 123 -5.32 -3.12 -3.81
N GLY A 124 -5.43 -3.28 -2.49
CA GLY A 124 -4.52 -4.10 -1.70
C GLY A 124 -4.67 -5.59 -2.02
N THR A 125 -3.56 -6.33 -1.94
CA THR A 125 -3.51 -7.78 -2.15
C THR A 125 -3.73 -8.58 -0.86
N ALA A 126 -3.85 -7.90 0.28
CA ALA A 126 -4.28 -8.48 1.55
C ALA A 126 -5.69 -8.00 1.91
N ALA A 127 -6.49 -8.90 2.47
CA ALA A 127 -7.82 -8.57 2.95
C ALA A 127 -7.78 -7.69 4.22
N PRO A 128 -8.81 -6.86 4.47
CA PRO A 128 -8.91 -6.10 5.72
C PRO A 128 -8.74 -6.98 6.97
N ALA A 129 -9.28 -8.20 6.97
CA ALA A 129 -9.17 -9.16 8.06
C ALA A 129 -7.72 -9.65 8.26
N GLU A 130 -6.98 -9.94 7.17
CA GLU A 130 -5.57 -10.35 7.24
C GLU A 130 -4.70 -9.26 7.86
N VAL A 131 -4.92 -8.01 7.47
CA VAL A 131 -4.22 -6.85 8.03
C VAL A 131 -4.58 -6.66 9.50
N ALA A 132 -5.87 -6.73 9.85
CA ALA A 132 -6.31 -6.58 11.23
C ALA A 132 -5.74 -7.65 12.15
N ALA A 133 -5.71 -8.91 11.70
CA ALA A 133 -5.13 -10.03 12.46
C ALA A 133 -3.62 -9.92 12.68
N ALA A 134 -2.93 -9.15 11.83
CA ALA A 134 -1.49 -8.95 11.91
C ALA A 134 -1.07 -7.78 12.82
N LEU A 135 -2.03 -6.98 13.29
CA LEU A 135 -1.82 -5.77 14.08
C LEU A 135 -2.25 -5.96 15.53
N PRO A 136 -1.67 -5.21 16.48
CA PRO A 136 -2.20 -5.15 17.83
C PRO A 136 -3.67 -4.72 17.86
N THR A 137 -4.42 -5.21 18.84
CA THR A 137 -5.81 -4.78 19.05
C THR A 137 -5.88 -3.25 19.13
N HIS A 138 -6.84 -2.65 18.44
CA HIS A 138 -7.06 -1.20 18.36
C HIS A 138 -5.92 -0.38 17.73
N HIS A 139 -4.94 -1.03 17.09
CA HIS A 139 -3.91 -0.29 16.35
C HIS A 139 -4.55 0.63 15.30
N PRO A 140 -4.13 1.92 15.18
CA PRO A 140 -4.68 2.86 14.23
C PRO A 140 -4.54 2.39 12.80
N LYS A 141 -5.66 2.28 12.07
CA LYS A 141 -5.70 1.87 10.65
C LYS A 141 -6.71 2.67 9.86
N LEU A 142 -6.35 2.98 8.64
CA LEU A 142 -7.15 3.72 7.67
C LEU A 142 -7.41 2.82 6.46
N PHE A 143 -8.62 2.89 5.93
CA PHE A 143 -8.98 2.26 4.65
C PHE A 143 -9.11 3.33 3.56
N GLN A 144 -8.40 3.17 2.44
CA GLN A 144 -8.53 4.03 1.28
C GLN A 144 -9.54 3.43 0.31
N LEU A 145 -10.48 4.24 -0.15
CA LEU A 145 -11.59 3.84 -1.00
C LEU A 145 -11.57 4.54 -2.36
N TYR A 146 -11.64 3.73 -3.43
CA TYR A 146 -12.12 4.16 -4.73
C TYR A 146 -13.61 3.93 -4.85
N VAL A 147 -14.35 4.93 -5.30
CA VAL A 147 -15.79 4.81 -5.50
C VAL A 147 -16.10 4.19 -6.86
N TRP A 148 -16.48 2.92 -6.85
CA TRP A 148 -16.85 2.17 -8.04
C TRP A 148 -18.27 2.49 -8.47
N LYS A 149 -18.60 2.24 -9.77
CA LYS A 149 -19.97 2.40 -10.30
C LYS A 149 -20.97 1.51 -9.55
N ASP A 150 -20.56 0.31 -9.23
CA ASP A 150 -21.33 -0.62 -8.41
C ASP A 150 -21.26 -0.21 -6.94
N ARG A 151 -22.30 0.47 -6.46
CA ARG A 151 -22.40 0.97 -5.09
C ARG A 151 -22.57 -0.14 -4.05
N SER A 152 -23.07 -1.31 -4.45
CA SER A 152 -23.19 -2.46 -3.53
C SER A 152 -21.80 -3.00 -3.18
N LEU A 153 -20.89 -3.07 -4.17
CA LEU A 153 -19.50 -3.44 -3.95
C LEU A 153 -18.80 -2.46 -2.98
N VAL A 154 -19.06 -1.16 -3.15
CA VAL A 154 -18.52 -0.12 -2.26
C VAL A 154 -19.01 -0.35 -0.82
N ARG A 155 -20.32 -0.59 -0.62
CA ARG A 155 -20.88 -0.88 0.71
C ARG A 155 -20.25 -2.12 1.35
N ASP A 156 -20.09 -3.20 0.58
CA ASP A 156 -19.49 -4.43 1.08
C ASP A 156 -18.02 -4.23 1.51
N MET A 157 -17.23 -3.46 0.75
CA MET A 157 -15.86 -3.12 1.13
C MET A 157 -15.81 -2.27 2.41
N LEU A 158 -16.71 -1.30 2.53
CA LEU A 158 -16.81 -0.45 3.73
C LEU A 158 -17.22 -1.27 4.96
N ALA A 159 -18.15 -2.21 4.80
CA ALA A 159 -18.55 -3.12 5.88
C ALA A 159 -17.37 -3.97 6.35
N GLN A 160 -16.61 -4.58 5.41
CA GLN A 160 -15.41 -5.35 5.74
C GLN A 160 -14.36 -4.50 6.48
N ALA A 161 -14.10 -3.29 6.02
CA ALA A 161 -13.14 -2.40 6.67
C ALA A 161 -13.59 -2.07 8.11
N ARG A 162 -14.86 -1.76 8.30
CA ARG A 162 -15.45 -1.43 9.60
C ARG A 162 -15.42 -2.62 10.56
N GLU A 163 -15.88 -3.80 10.14
CA GLU A 163 -15.87 -5.03 10.93
C GLU A 163 -14.47 -5.41 11.41
N ASN A 164 -13.45 -5.04 10.64
CA ASN A 164 -12.04 -5.27 10.97
C ASN A 164 -11.36 -4.08 11.67
N GLY A 165 -12.16 -3.13 12.19
CA GLY A 165 -11.70 -2.06 13.06
C GLY A 165 -10.86 -0.97 12.37
N PHE A 166 -11.05 -0.77 11.06
CA PHE A 166 -10.55 0.43 10.40
C PHE A 166 -11.37 1.63 10.88
N HIS A 167 -10.72 2.58 11.52
CA HIS A 167 -11.39 3.69 12.19
C HIS A 167 -11.53 4.94 11.33
N ALA A 168 -10.76 5.03 10.24
CA ALA A 168 -10.77 6.16 9.33
C ALA A 168 -10.91 5.70 7.88
N LEU A 169 -11.50 6.56 7.06
CA LEU A 169 -11.70 6.39 5.63
C LEU A 169 -11.01 7.50 4.86
N ALA A 170 -10.20 7.13 3.86
CA ALA A 170 -9.64 8.05 2.88
C ALA A 170 -10.36 7.87 1.55
N LEU A 171 -11.15 8.84 1.15
CA LEU A 171 -11.86 8.84 -0.12
C LEU A 171 -10.97 9.46 -1.21
N THR A 172 -10.70 8.71 -2.28
CA THR A 172 -9.97 9.21 -3.44
C THR A 172 -10.94 9.87 -4.42
N VAL A 173 -10.71 11.15 -4.72
CA VAL A 173 -11.61 11.98 -5.55
C VAL A 173 -10.92 12.65 -6.74
N ASP A 174 -9.63 12.42 -6.94
CA ASP A 174 -8.76 13.08 -7.91
C ASP A 174 -8.39 12.24 -9.15
N LEU A 175 -8.96 11.03 -9.29
CA LEU A 175 -8.73 10.14 -10.44
C LEU A 175 -9.74 10.39 -11.57
N THR A 176 -9.66 11.55 -12.21
CA THR A 176 -10.48 11.86 -13.41
C THR A 176 -9.87 11.27 -14.67
N TRP A 177 -8.54 11.24 -14.77
CA TRP A 177 -7.78 10.74 -15.91
C TRP A 177 -6.62 9.86 -15.45
N TYR A 178 -6.33 8.82 -16.24
CA TYR A 178 -5.16 7.99 -16.02
C TYR A 178 -3.93 8.67 -16.60
N GLY A 179 -2.85 8.72 -15.82
CA GLY A 179 -1.55 9.19 -16.30
C GLY A 179 -0.99 8.27 -17.41
N ASN A 180 -0.34 8.85 -18.41
CA ASN A 180 0.34 8.09 -19.47
C ASN A 180 1.63 7.46 -18.93
N ARG A 181 1.54 6.29 -18.37
CA ARG A 181 2.64 5.55 -17.74
C ARG A 181 3.46 4.80 -18.81
N GLU A 182 4.32 5.51 -19.51
CA GLU A 182 5.07 4.98 -20.63
C GLU A 182 5.95 3.77 -20.29
N ARG A 183 6.57 3.75 -19.11
CA ARG A 183 7.38 2.59 -18.69
C ARG A 183 6.57 1.34 -18.57
N ASP A 184 5.34 1.43 -18.05
CA ASP A 184 4.41 0.29 -17.93
C ASP A 184 4.04 -0.23 -19.32
N SER A 185 3.70 0.67 -20.25
CA SER A 185 3.40 0.34 -21.66
C SER A 185 4.59 -0.32 -22.36
N ARG A 186 5.79 0.23 -22.20
CA ARG A 186 7.03 -0.33 -22.79
C ARG A 186 7.41 -1.70 -22.20
N ASN A 187 7.05 -1.95 -20.96
CA ASN A 187 7.26 -3.24 -20.28
C ASN A 187 6.14 -4.24 -20.57
N GLY A 188 5.04 -3.82 -21.21
CA GLY A 188 3.85 -4.66 -21.41
C GLY A 188 3.19 -5.03 -20.07
N PHE A 189 3.16 -4.09 -19.10
CA PHE A 189 2.53 -4.31 -17.82
C PHE A 189 1.02 -4.43 -17.99
N THR A 190 0.46 -5.52 -17.51
CA THR A 190 -0.99 -5.77 -17.45
C THR A 190 -1.35 -6.32 -16.07
N VAL A 191 -2.60 -6.16 -15.67
CA VAL A 191 -3.15 -6.78 -14.47
C VAL A 191 -4.38 -7.59 -14.87
N PRO A 192 -4.34 -8.91 -14.74
CA PRO A 192 -3.22 -9.75 -14.30
C PRO A 192 -2.03 -9.73 -15.28
N PRO A 193 -0.81 -10.04 -14.79
CA PRO A 193 0.39 -10.03 -15.62
C PRO A 193 0.33 -11.05 -16.76
N ASN A 194 0.62 -10.62 -17.98
CA ASN A 194 0.80 -11.54 -19.12
C ASN A 194 2.26 -11.99 -19.19
N TYR A 195 2.47 -13.29 -19.25
CA TYR A 195 3.82 -13.87 -19.30
C TYR A 195 4.27 -14.08 -20.75
N THR A 196 5.08 -13.16 -21.26
CA THR A 196 5.76 -13.29 -22.55
C THR A 196 7.15 -13.92 -22.36
N LEU A 197 7.76 -14.43 -23.45
CA LEU A 197 9.13 -14.96 -23.41
C LEU A 197 10.13 -13.97 -22.83
N ARG A 198 9.97 -12.69 -23.14
CA ARG A 198 10.80 -11.60 -22.60
C ARG A 198 10.66 -11.49 -21.08
N GLN A 199 9.44 -11.51 -20.58
CA GLN A 199 9.16 -11.43 -19.13
C GLN A 199 9.67 -12.66 -18.39
N THR A 200 9.51 -13.86 -18.98
CA THR A 200 10.08 -15.10 -18.42
C THR A 200 11.59 -15.02 -18.33
N TYR A 201 12.27 -14.50 -19.35
CA TYR A 201 13.72 -14.29 -19.33
C TYR A 201 14.15 -13.30 -18.24
N GLU A 202 13.43 -12.18 -18.08
CA GLU A 202 13.67 -11.21 -16.98
C GLU A 202 13.43 -11.82 -15.61
N ALA A 203 12.42 -12.70 -15.46
CA ALA A 203 12.16 -13.43 -14.23
C ALA A 203 13.32 -14.36 -13.86
N LEU A 204 13.89 -15.08 -14.84
CA LEU A 204 15.05 -15.95 -14.63
C LEU A 204 16.29 -15.20 -14.10
N LYS A 205 16.45 -13.92 -14.46
CA LYS A 205 17.51 -13.07 -13.91
C LYS A 205 17.29 -12.66 -12.47
N ARG A 206 16.09 -12.87 -11.93
CA ARG A 206 15.67 -12.49 -10.57
C ARG A 206 15.15 -13.67 -9.77
N PRO A 207 15.97 -14.72 -9.55
CA PRO A 207 15.50 -16.00 -9.01
C PRO A 207 14.87 -15.86 -7.63
N ALA A 208 15.39 -15.00 -6.78
CA ALA A 208 14.84 -14.77 -5.44
C ALA A 208 13.44 -14.12 -5.48
N TRP A 209 13.22 -13.16 -6.37
CA TRP A 209 11.90 -12.56 -6.58
C TRP A 209 10.94 -13.56 -7.24
N THR A 210 11.40 -14.28 -8.24
CA THR A 210 10.58 -15.26 -8.97
C THR A 210 10.10 -16.36 -8.04
N TRP A 211 10.99 -16.90 -7.20
CA TRP A 211 10.60 -17.87 -6.19
C TRP A 211 9.60 -17.32 -5.19
N ASP A 212 9.87 -16.13 -4.67
CA ASP A 212 8.97 -15.44 -3.74
C ASP A 212 7.59 -15.20 -4.37
N PHE A 213 7.52 -14.80 -5.63
CA PHE A 213 6.28 -14.59 -6.37
C PHE A 213 5.52 -15.88 -6.65
N LEU A 214 6.18 -16.93 -7.14
CA LEU A 214 5.56 -18.22 -7.48
C LEU A 214 5.13 -19.05 -6.26
N SER A 215 5.75 -18.81 -5.10
CA SER A 215 5.41 -19.51 -3.86
C SER A 215 4.21 -18.93 -3.11
N LYS A 216 3.56 -17.93 -3.66
CA LYS A 216 2.40 -17.24 -3.06
C LYS A 216 1.08 -17.80 -3.56
N PRO A 217 -0.02 -17.55 -2.78
CA PRO A 217 -1.36 -17.67 -3.33
C PRO A 217 -1.54 -16.74 -4.53
N GLU A 218 -2.51 -17.05 -5.35
CA GLU A 218 -2.86 -16.27 -6.53
C GLU A 218 -2.98 -14.77 -6.23
N TYR A 219 -2.45 -13.96 -7.15
CA TYR A 219 -2.53 -12.51 -7.04
C TYR A 219 -3.97 -12.05 -7.24
N ALA A 220 -4.55 -11.47 -6.21
CA ALA A 220 -5.93 -10.98 -6.20
C ALA A 220 -6.02 -9.63 -5.48
N TYR A 221 -7.00 -8.82 -5.83
CA TYR A 221 -7.35 -7.61 -5.07
C TYR A 221 -8.31 -8.00 -3.94
N ALA A 222 -7.75 -8.42 -2.82
CA ALA A 222 -8.46 -9.19 -1.81
C ALA A 222 -9.74 -8.53 -1.27
N ALA A 223 -9.77 -7.21 -1.04
CA ALA A 223 -10.97 -6.52 -0.56
C ALA A 223 -12.09 -6.49 -1.63
N VAL A 224 -11.72 -6.32 -2.91
CA VAL A 224 -12.66 -6.26 -4.02
C VAL A 224 -13.21 -7.65 -4.32
N ASP A 225 -12.33 -8.66 -4.37
CA ASP A 225 -12.71 -10.02 -4.70
C ASP A 225 -13.63 -10.63 -3.63
N LEU A 226 -13.30 -10.44 -2.34
CA LEU A 226 -14.15 -10.89 -1.24
C LEU A 226 -15.53 -10.21 -1.24
N ALA A 227 -15.61 -8.93 -1.57
CA ALA A 227 -16.87 -8.24 -1.69
C ALA A 227 -17.70 -8.78 -2.87
N ALA A 228 -17.06 -9.09 -4.00
CA ALA A 228 -17.71 -9.70 -5.17
C ALA A 228 -18.19 -11.12 -4.89
N GLU A 229 -17.40 -11.96 -4.24
CA GLU A 229 -17.77 -13.32 -3.82
C GLU A 229 -18.93 -13.32 -2.83
N GLY A 230 -18.93 -12.44 -1.83
CA GLY A 230 -20.02 -12.28 -0.88
C GLY A 230 -21.35 -11.97 -1.55
N ARG A 231 -21.35 -11.15 -2.60
CA ARG A 231 -22.55 -10.87 -3.40
C ARG A 231 -23.04 -12.10 -4.19
N THR A 232 -22.15 -12.81 -4.83
CA THR A 232 -22.48 -14.03 -5.57
C THR A 232 -23.12 -15.07 -4.65
N ARG A 233 -22.60 -15.21 -3.42
CA ARG A 233 -23.16 -16.10 -2.41
C ARG A 233 -24.56 -15.65 -1.99
N ARG A 234 -24.76 -14.35 -1.63
CA ARG A 234 -26.08 -13.80 -1.26
C ARG A 234 -27.11 -13.97 -2.37
N ALA A 235 -26.72 -13.74 -3.63
CA ALA A 235 -27.58 -13.93 -4.77
C ALA A 235 -28.02 -15.39 -4.95
N ARG A 236 -27.11 -16.35 -4.70
CA ARG A 236 -27.42 -17.80 -4.74
C ARG A 236 -28.31 -18.26 -3.58
N GLU A 237 -28.15 -17.65 -2.40
CA GLU A 237 -28.93 -17.95 -1.21
C GLU A 237 -30.31 -17.25 -1.19
N GLY A 238 -30.66 -16.47 -2.21
CA GLY A 238 -31.93 -15.76 -2.34
C GLY A 238 -32.13 -14.64 -1.32
N VAL A 239 -31.04 -14.18 -0.69
CA VAL A 239 -31.08 -13.08 0.27
C VAL A 239 -31.20 -11.78 -0.53
N SER A 240 -32.40 -11.16 -0.52
CA SER A 240 -32.62 -9.85 -1.09
C SER A 240 -31.72 -8.81 -0.43
N GLY A 241 -31.07 -7.97 -1.25
CA GLY A 241 -29.99 -7.07 -0.85
C GLY A 241 -30.37 -5.88 0.03
N GLU A 242 -31.28 -6.02 0.96
CA GLU A 242 -31.46 -5.07 2.07
C GLU A 242 -30.48 -5.43 3.20
N THR A 243 -29.22 -5.03 3.01
CA THR A 243 -28.35 -4.86 4.17
C THR A 243 -28.97 -3.75 5.01
N ARG A 244 -29.30 -4.07 6.28
CA ARG A 244 -29.63 -3.07 7.29
C ARG A 244 -28.60 -1.94 7.14
N GLU A 245 -29.05 -0.75 6.79
CA GLU A 245 -28.31 0.48 6.99
C GLU A 245 -27.99 0.54 8.48
N SER A 246 -26.81 0.10 8.85
CA SER A 246 -26.29 0.48 10.14
C SER A 246 -25.83 1.93 9.95
N ASP A 247 -26.62 2.86 10.48
CA ASP A 247 -26.41 4.33 10.45
C ASP A 247 -25.12 4.80 11.15
N GLU A 248 -24.27 3.88 11.53
CA GLU A 248 -23.00 4.23 12.14
C GLU A 248 -21.98 4.53 11.03
N ALA A 249 -21.79 5.80 10.75
CA ALA A 249 -20.71 6.32 9.92
C ALA A 249 -19.32 5.89 10.45
N PHE A 250 -18.31 5.86 9.59
CA PHE A 250 -16.93 5.81 10.05
C PHE A 250 -16.69 6.95 11.04
N PRO A 251 -16.02 6.72 12.18
CA PRO A 251 -15.79 7.73 13.20
C PRO A 251 -15.06 8.96 12.66
N THR A 252 -14.27 8.79 11.60
CA THR A 252 -13.57 9.87 10.92
C THR A 252 -13.56 9.60 9.43
N VAL A 253 -14.17 10.51 8.65
CA VAL A 253 -14.02 10.56 7.20
C VAL A 253 -13.03 11.68 6.90
N SER A 254 -11.86 11.32 6.43
CA SER A 254 -10.84 12.29 6.01
C SER A 254 -10.77 12.27 4.48
N PHE A 255 -11.01 13.43 3.87
CA PHE A 255 -10.72 13.63 2.47
C PHE A 255 -9.21 13.81 2.33
N ILE A 256 -8.49 12.74 2.03
CA ILE A 256 -7.09 12.84 1.69
C ILE A 256 -7.04 12.99 0.17
N LEU A 257 -6.81 14.20 -0.28
CA LEU A 257 -6.41 14.47 -1.65
C LEU A 257 -5.00 13.88 -1.81
N PHE A 258 -4.92 12.69 -2.38
CA PHE A 258 -3.66 12.23 -2.95
C PHE A 258 -3.52 12.93 -4.30
N THR A 259 -3.01 14.16 -4.29
CA THR A 259 -2.61 14.82 -5.54
C THR A 259 -1.44 14.04 -6.11
N TYR A 260 -1.72 13.18 -7.09
CA TYR A 260 -0.71 12.79 -8.06
C TYR A 260 -0.40 14.02 -8.92
N GLY A 261 0.46 14.88 -8.35
CA GLY A 261 1.18 15.93 -9.03
C GLY A 261 0.45 16.67 -10.14
N GLN A 262 -0.38 17.64 -9.78
CA GLN A 262 -0.47 18.92 -10.47
C GLN A 262 -0.64 19.97 -9.37
N LEU A 263 0.45 20.57 -8.96
CA LEU A 263 0.48 21.92 -8.45
C LEU A 263 1.10 22.73 -9.58
N ASP A 264 0.26 23.48 -10.29
CA ASP A 264 0.69 24.60 -11.13
C ASP A 264 1.37 25.68 -10.28
#